data_b26bc75847da1b2750a6e65d53eddd9d
#
_entry.id   b26bc75847da1b2750a6e65d53eddd9d
#
_cell.length_a   1.000
_cell.length_b   1.000
_cell.length_c   1.000
_cell.angle_alpha   90.00
_cell.angle_beta   90.00
_cell.angle_gamma   90.00
#
_symmetry.space_group_name_H-M   'P 1'
#
loop_
_entity.id
_entity.type
_entity.pdbx_description
1 polymer ?
#
loop_
_entity_poly.entity_id
_entity_poly.type
_entity_poly.pdbx_seq_one_letter_code
_entity_poly.pdbx_strand_id
1 'polypeptide(L)'
;HEKQYQKNILSVIRQAQYDNEGHELDLLLCLNGLPVATAELKEKSKDQTYKDAIKQYKEDRDSRNTLLRFKRGALVHFAIDAHEVHMTTKLQDSETDFIPFNKGRDGGFGNPDNPDGYRTAYLWEQIWQKEIWLDIIGKFIFHLSEQQSPPLPPKEAIIFPRYHQLESVRDLTANTKQVGTGTNYLIEHSTGSGKSKSIA
;
A
#
# COMPACT_ATOMS: atom_id res chain seq x y z
N HIS A 1 25.57 10.22 -2.67
CA HIS A 1 24.17 9.74 -2.65
C HIS A 1 23.93 8.67 -1.58
N GLU A 2 24.80 7.65 -1.45
CA GLU A 2 24.66 6.54 -0.48
C GLU A 2 24.55 7.04 0.97
N LYS A 3 25.44 7.95 1.41
CA LYS A 3 25.41 8.51 2.76
C LYS A 3 24.13 9.29 3.08
N GLN A 4 23.47 9.88 2.09
CA GLN A 4 22.18 10.56 2.29
C GLN A 4 21.03 9.56 2.34
N TYR A 5 21.10 8.52 1.52
CA TYR A 5 20.12 7.43 1.52
C TYR A 5 20.06 6.75 2.89
N GLN A 6 21.21 6.45 3.50
CA GLN A 6 21.29 5.82 4.81
C GLN A 6 20.72 6.68 5.96
N LYS A 7 20.63 7.99 5.79
CA LYS A 7 20.08 8.91 6.79
C LYS A 7 18.55 8.88 6.88
N ASN A 8 17.87 8.28 5.89
CA ASN A 8 16.41 8.17 5.96
C ASN A 8 15.99 7.27 7.13
N ILE A 9 14.98 7.71 7.85
CA ILE A 9 14.42 7.02 9.00
C ILE A 9 12.98 6.66 8.67
N LEU A 10 12.69 5.36 8.63
CA LEU A 10 11.32 4.84 8.63
C LEU A 10 10.95 4.51 10.08
N SER A 11 9.87 5.09 10.57
CA SER A 11 9.34 4.86 11.91
C SER A 11 7.90 4.41 11.86
N VAL A 12 7.49 3.65 12.88
CA VAL A 12 6.12 3.18 13.07
C VAL A 12 5.61 3.68 14.42
N ILE A 13 4.47 4.33 14.40
CA ILE A 13 3.77 4.81 15.60
C ILE A 13 2.54 3.92 15.77
N ARG A 14 2.39 3.36 16.96
CA ARG A 14 1.23 2.55 17.35
C ARG A 14 0.21 3.45 18.03
N GLN A 15 -1.09 3.17 17.81
CA GLN A 15 -2.19 3.93 18.40
C GLN A 15 -1.97 5.43 18.21
N ALA A 16 -1.77 5.81 16.94
CA ALA A 16 -1.43 7.17 16.57
C ALA A 16 -2.67 8.06 16.64
N GLN A 17 -2.75 8.86 17.70
CA GLN A 17 -3.78 9.89 17.81
C GLN A 17 -3.56 10.95 16.73
N TYR A 18 -4.61 11.27 15.95
CA TYR A 18 -4.50 12.14 14.79
C TYR A 18 -5.40 13.38 14.85
N ASP A 19 -6.21 13.50 15.88
CA ASP A 19 -7.04 14.68 16.15
C ASP A 19 -7.18 14.99 17.63
N ASN A 20 -7.89 16.07 17.94
CA ASN A 20 -8.13 16.52 19.32
C ASN A 20 -9.30 15.79 20.01
N GLU A 21 -10.04 14.97 19.30
CA GLU A 21 -11.17 14.20 19.79
C GLU A 21 -10.73 12.84 20.35
N GLY A 22 -9.47 12.50 20.17
CA GLY A 22 -8.87 11.26 20.68
C GLY A 22 -9.02 10.07 19.73
N HIS A 23 -9.32 10.31 18.45
CA HIS A 23 -9.34 9.25 17.46
C HIS A 23 -7.92 8.76 17.16
N GLU A 24 -7.75 7.45 17.13
CA GLU A 24 -6.45 6.79 16.93
C GLU A 24 -6.50 5.85 15.72
N LEU A 25 -5.38 5.79 15.02
CA LEU A 25 -5.08 4.76 14.02
C LEU A 25 -4.24 3.67 14.68
N ASP A 26 -4.47 2.41 14.33
CA ASP A 26 -3.68 1.32 14.91
C ASP A 26 -2.20 1.47 14.60
N LEU A 27 -1.85 1.84 13.35
CA LEU A 27 -0.47 2.12 12.95
C LEU A 27 -0.39 3.35 12.02
N LEU A 28 0.68 4.11 12.23
CA LEU A 28 1.11 5.19 11.33
C LEU A 28 2.58 5.00 10.97
N LEU A 29 2.87 4.85 9.69
CA LEU A 29 4.23 4.80 9.16
C LEU A 29 4.66 6.19 8.73
N CYS A 30 5.86 6.60 9.17
CA CYS A 30 6.45 7.88 8.81
C CYS A 30 7.84 7.67 8.20
N LEU A 31 8.12 8.38 7.12
CA LEU A 31 9.46 8.50 6.55
C LEU A 31 10.00 9.90 6.84
N ASN A 32 11.09 9.98 7.61
CA ASN A 32 11.67 11.25 8.06
C ASN A 32 10.65 12.17 8.79
N GLY A 33 9.73 11.58 9.54
CA GLY A 33 8.64 12.28 10.23
C GLY A 33 7.43 12.64 9.35
N LEU A 34 7.48 12.40 8.04
CA LEU A 34 6.33 12.61 7.16
C LEU A 34 5.47 11.34 7.11
N PRO A 35 4.15 11.44 7.27
CA PRO A 35 3.25 10.30 7.18
C PRO A 35 3.26 9.73 5.75
N VAL A 36 3.50 8.42 5.63
CA VAL A 36 3.51 7.74 4.32
C VAL A 36 2.44 6.66 4.23
N ALA A 37 2.08 6.01 5.33
CA ALA A 37 1.01 5.04 5.35
C ALA A 37 0.27 5.02 6.68
N THR A 38 -1.01 4.65 6.65
CA THR A 38 -1.81 4.30 7.84
C THR A 38 -2.27 2.85 7.74
N ALA A 39 -2.54 2.21 8.88
CA ALA A 39 -3.14 0.89 8.88
C ALA A 39 -4.15 0.73 10.02
N GLU A 40 -5.24 0.05 9.72
CA GLU A 40 -6.21 -0.49 10.68
C GLU A 40 -6.07 -2.01 10.71
N LEU A 41 -5.90 -2.56 11.89
CA LEU A 41 -5.64 -3.97 12.14
C LEU A 41 -6.88 -4.62 12.75
N LYS A 42 -7.23 -5.81 12.28
CA LYS A 42 -8.32 -6.61 12.86
C LYS A 42 -7.84 -7.99 13.25
N GLU A 43 -8.32 -8.42 14.40
CA GLU A 43 -7.89 -9.67 15.02
C GLU A 43 -9.01 -10.72 14.96
N LYS A 44 -8.65 -11.93 14.52
CA LYS A 44 -9.59 -13.05 14.40
C LYS A 44 -10.23 -13.45 15.73
N SER A 45 -9.54 -13.24 16.86
CA SER A 45 -10.05 -13.54 18.20
C SER A 45 -11.35 -12.80 18.54
N LYS A 46 -11.64 -11.70 17.80
CA LYS A 46 -12.83 -10.86 17.95
C LYS A 46 -13.83 -11.04 16.81
N ASP A 47 -13.68 -12.08 16.01
CA ASP A 47 -14.49 -12.32 14.80
C ASP A 47 -14.44 -11.16 13.78
N GLN A 48 -13.38 -10.34 13.83
CA GLN A 48 -13.17 -9.19 12.97
C GLN A 48 -12.24 -9.53 11.80
N THR A 49 -12.49 -8.90 10.67
CA THR A 49 -11.74 -9.11 9.43
C THR A 49 -11.30 -7.78 8.81
N TYR A 50 -10.52 -7.83 7.75
CA TYR A 50 -10.16 -6.63 6.97
C TYR A 50 -11.40 -5.82 6.53
N LYS A 51 -12.58 -6.44 6.41
CA LYS A 51 -13.83 -5.74 6.07
C LYS A 51 -14.26 -4.77 7.16
N ASP A 52 -14.03 -5.13 8.43
CA ASP A 52 -14.29 -4.25 9.56
C ASP A 52 -13.28 -3.09 9.60
N ALA A 53 -12.03 -3.32 9.21
CA ALA A 53 -11.05 -2.26 9.04
C ALA A 53 -11.44 -1.30 7.88
N ILE A 54 -11.92 -1.84 6.75
CA ILE A 54 -12.46 -1.03 5.66
C ILE A 54 -13.65 -0.20 6.12
N LYS A 55 -14.58 -0.82 6.85
CA LYS A 55 -15.75 -0.14 7.41
C LYS A 55 -15.33 1.00 8.32
N GLN A 56 -14.35 0.78 9.19
CA GLN A 56 -13.80 1.80 10.07
C GLN A 56 -13.25 3.00 9.31
N TYR A 57 -12.50 2.77 8.20
CA TYR A 57 -12.04 3.87 7.33
C TYR A 57 -13.18 4.62 6.66
N LYS A 58 -14.28 3.95 6.32
CA LYS A 58 -15.41 4.55 5.62
C LYS A 58 -16.35 5.33 6.53
N GLU A 59 -16.52 4.88 7.76
CA GLU A 59 -17.55 5.37 8.67
C GLU A 59 -16.98 6.19 9.84
N ASP A 60 -15.81 5.81 10.36
CA ASP A 60 -15.27 6.38 11.59
C ASP A 60 -14.05 7.30 11.36
N ARG A 61 -13.57 7.43 10.12
CA ARG A 61 -12.39 8.24 9.78
C ARG A 61 -12.77 9.40 8.88
N ASP A 62 -12.58 10.64 9.36
CA ASP A 62 -12.83 11.84 8.55
C ASP A 62 -11.77 11.98 7.47
N SER A 63 -12.14 11.72 6.21
CA SER A 63 -11.27 11.83 5.03
C SER A 63 -10.72 13.25 4.79
N ARG A 64 -11.29 14.27 5.46
CA ARG A 64 -10.86 15.68 5.40
C ARG A 64 -9.76 15.99 6.41
N ASN A 65 -9.55 15.14 7.42
CA ASN A 65 -8.45 15.30 8.38
C ASN A 65 -7.10 15.37 7.65
N THR A 66 -6.20 16.24 8.09
CA THR A 66 -4.92 16.49 7.41
C THR A 66 -4.10 15.23 7.19
N LEU A 67 -4.10 14.28 8.13
CA LEU A 67 -3.37 13.01 8.03
C LEU A 67 -3.97 12.06 7.00
N LEU A 68 -5.29 12.08 6.82
CA LEU A 68 -6.04 11.17 5.96
C LEU A 68 -6.37 11.75 4.59
N ARG A 69 -6.21 13.07 4.46
CA ARG A 69 -6.63 13.82 3.28
C ARG A 69 -5.76 13.52 2.06
N PHE A 70 -6.42 13.18 0.97
CA PHE A 70 -5.78 12.95 -0.33
C PHE A 70 -4.80 14.07 -0.72
N LYS A 71 -3.59 13.71 -1.14
CA LYS A 71 -2.47 14.61 -1.52
C LYS A 71 -1.89 15.48 -0.40
N ARG A 72 -2.35 15.30 0.85
CA ARG A 72 -1.86 16.11 1.99
C ARG A 72 -1.35 15.26 3.14
N GLY A 73 -1.98 14.14 3.38
CA GLY A 73 -1.64 13.18 4.43
C GLY A 73 -0.86 11.98 3.91
N ALA A 74 -1.15 10.83 4.48
CA ALA A 74 -0.53 9.57 4.09
C ALA A 74 -0.85 9.21 2.63
N LEU A 75 0.09 8.54 1.97
CA LEU A 75 0.00 8.17 0.55
C LEU A 75 -0.91 6.95 0.33
N VAL A 76 -1.03 6.09 1.33
CA VAL A 76 -1.78 4.83 1.27
C VAL A 76 -2.34 4.47 2.63
N HIS A 77 -3.51 3.83 2.63
CA HIS A 77 -4.23 3.36 3.81
C HIS A 77 -4.47 1.86 3.68
N PHE A 78 -4.06 1.09 4.69
CA PHE A 78 -4.16 -0.36 4.71
C PHE A 78 -5.23 -0.85 5.69
N ALA A 79 -6.07 -1.77 5.23
CA ALA A 79 -7.00 -2.55 6.03
C ALA A 79 -6.49 -3.98 6.09
N ILE A 80 -6.20 -4.50 7.28
CA ILE A 80 -5.40 -5.70 7.48
C ILE A 80 -6.07 -6.61 8.50
N ASP A 81 -6.10 -7.92 8.20
CA ASP A 81 -6.31 -8.97 9.18
C ASP A 81 -5.20 -10.03 9.11
N ALA A 82 -5.37 -11.16 9.79
CA ALA A 82 -4.40 -12.25 9.80
C ALA A 82 -4.22 -12.93 8.41
N HIS A 83 -5.17 -12.74 7.49
CA HIS A 83 -5.26 -13.47 6.23
C HIS A 83 -5.08 -12.59 4.99
N GLU A 84 -5.61 -11.36 5.04
CA GLU A 84 -5.68 -10.47 3.86
C GLU A 84 -5.26 -9.04 4.16
N VAL A 85 -4.72 -8.39 3.12
CA VAL A 85 -4.38 -6.96 3.10
C VAL A 85 -5.13 -6.30 1.96
N HIS A 86 -5.83 -5.22 2.29
CA HIS A 86 -6.47 -4.35 1.31
C HIS A 86 -5.94 -2.92 1.48
N MET A 87 -5.90 -2.15 0.41
CA MET A 87 -5.38 -0.79 0.43
C MET A 87 -6.20 0.18 -0.40
N THR A 88 -6.10 1.44 -0.04
CA THR A 88 -6.56 2.57 -0.87
C THR A 88 -5.55 3.71 -0.80
N THR A 89 -5.50 4.53 -1.84
CA THR A 89 -4.70 5.77 -1.87
C THR A 89 -5.56 7.02 -1.72
N LYS A 90 -6.89 6.86 -1.63
CA LYS A 90 -7.82 7.97 -1.52
C LYS A 90 -9.03 7.57 -0.70
N LEU A 91 -9.16 8.15 0.47
CA LEU A 91 -10.36 8.03 1.29
C LEU A 91 -11.43 9.00 0.76
N GLN A 92 -12.67 8.52 0.64
CA GLN A 92 -13.85 9.22 0.16
C GLN A 92 -15.08 8.80 0.98
N ASP A 93 -14.92 8.66 2.28
CA ASP A 93 -15.93 8.19 3.22
C ASP A 93 -16.58 6.87 2.71
N SER A 94 -17.90 6.77 2.63
CA SER A 94 -18.62 5.57 2.14
C SER A 94 -18.23 5.13 0.73
N GLU A 95 -17.82 6.07 -0.14
CA GLU A 95 -17.44 5.83 -1.54
C GLU A 95 -15.99 5.36 -1.72
N THR A 96 -15.28 5.13 -0.61
CA THR A 96 -13.89 4.66 -0.67
C THR A 96 -13.81 3.25 -1.25
N ASP A 97 -13.00 3.07 -2.29
CA ASP A 97 -12.67 1.75 -2.83
C ASP A 97 -11.35 1.24 -2.28
N PHE A 98 -11.38 0.02 -1.74
CA PHE A 98 -10.19 -0.72 -1.32
C PHE A 98 -9.90 -1.85 -2.30
N ILE A 99 -8.65 -1.98 -2.69
CA ILE A 99 -8.19 -3.05 -3.57
C ILE A 99 -7.25 -4.00 -2.82
N PRO A 100 -7.22 -5.31 -3.15
CA PRO A 100 -6.33 -6.26 -2.50
C PRO A 100 -4.86 -5.94 -2.79
N PHE A 101 -4.04 -6.09 -1.74
CA PHE A 101 -2.58 -6.04 -1.78
C PHE A 101 -1.96 -7.38 -1.40
N ASN A 102 -2.62 -8.48 -1.76
CA ASN A 102 -2.23 -9.85 -1.44
C ASN A 102 -1.20 -10.40 -2.41
N LYS A 103 -0.40 -11.37 -1.93
CA LYS A 103 0.61 -12.10 -2.74
C LYS A 103 -0.01 -12.93 -3.86
N GLY A 104 -1.24 -13.38 -3.66
CA GLY A 104 -1.86 -14.44 -4.45
C GLY A 104 -1.58 -15.83 -3.86
N ARG A 105 -2.51 -16.76 -4.08
CA ARG A 105 -2.39 -18.15 -3.66
C ARG A 105 -2.85 -19.06 -4.79
N ASP A 106 -1.98 -20.00 -5.21
CA ASP A 106 -2.29 -21.00 -6.23
C ASP A 106 -2.87 -20.39 -7.53
N GLY A 107 -2.33 -19.24 -7.95
CA GLY A 107 -2.81 -18.48 -9.11
C GLY A 107 -4.11 -17.71 -8.88
N GLY A 108 -4.63 -17.66 -7.67
CA GLY A 108 -5.87 -16.99 -7.26
C GLY A 108 -5.66 -15.86 -6.24
N PHE A 109 -6.73 -15.53 -5.54
CA PHE A 109 -6.79 -14.48 -4.54
C PHE A 109 -6.21 -14.92 -3.19
N GLY A 110 -5.93 -13.94 -2.32
CA GLY A 110 -5.49 -14.15 -0.94
C GLY A 110 -3.98 -14.27 -0.81
N ASN A 111 -3.54 -14.82 0.32
CA ASN A 111 -2.13 -15.02 0.65
C ASN A 111 -1.83 -16.49 0.91
N PRO A 112 -0.62 -17.00 0.61
CA PRO A 112 -0.23 -18.36 0.95
C PRO A 112 -0.23 -18.58 2.46
N ASP A 113 -0.37 -19.84 2.88
CA ASP A 113 -0.23 -20.20 4.29
C ASP A 113 1.16 -19.84 4.79
N ASN A 114 1.22 -19.30 6.01
CA ASN A 114 2.46 -19.04 6.72
C ASN A 114 2.46 -19.89 8.01
N PRO A 115 3.23 -20.98 8.07
CA PRO A 115 3.26 -21.86 9.24
C PRO A 115 3.84 -21.19 10.48
N ASP A 116 4.65 -20.13 10.28
CA ASP A 116 5.36 -19.44 11.37
C ASP A 116 4.66 -18.17 11.84
N GLY A 117 3.45 -17.84 11.29
CA GLY A 117 2.75 -16.63 11.68
C GLY A 117 1.53 -16.28 10.83
N TYR A 118 1.26 -14.99 10.74
CA TYR A 118 0.14 -14.50 9.93
C TYR A 118 0.46 -14.59 8.44
N ARG A 119 -0.53 -14.91 7.61
CA ARG A 119 -0.39 -14.88 6.13
C ARG A 119 -0.01 -13.49 5.61
N THR A 120 -0.33 -12.46 6.38
CA THR A 120 -0.05 -11.05 6.08
C THR A 120 1.30 -10.58 6.62
N ALA A 121 2.11 -11.45 7.24
CA ALA A 121 3.40 -11.10 7.83
C ALA A 121 4.38 -10.45 6.84
N TYR A 122 4.31 -10.83 5.55
CA TYR A 122 5.14 -10.22 4.50
C TYR A 122 5.04 -8.68 4.46
N LEU A 123 3.92 -8.12 4.93
CA LEU A 123 3.72 -6.67 4.91
C LEU A 123 4.76 -5.96 5.78
N TRP A 124 4.97 -6.42 7.02
CA TRP A 124 5.97 -5.84 7.92
C TRP A 124 7.36 -6.46 7.79
N GLU A 125 7.46 -7.73 7.40
CA GLU A 125 8.73 -8.40 7.22
C GLU A 125 9.45 -8.01 5.93
N GLN A 126 8.70 -7.64 4.87
CA GLN A 126 9.23 -7.35 3.56
C GLN A 126 8.87 -5.93 3.10
N ILE A 127 7.57 -5.61 2.99
CA ILE A 127 7.12 -4.37 2.34
C ILE A 127 7.42 -3.13 3.20
N TRP A 128 7.19 -3.20 4.50
CA TRP A 128 7.39 -2.05 5.41
C TRP A 128 8.85 -1.93 5.89
N GLN A 129 9.79 -2.40 5.09
CA GLN A 129 11.22 -2.15 5.30
C GLN A 129 11.63 -0.83 4.63
N LYS A 130 12.57 -0.12 5.24
CA LYS A 130 13.00 1.22 4.79
C LYS A 130 13.40 1.23 3.31
N GLU A 131 14.19 0.26 2.89
CA GLU A 131 14.70 0.14 1.53
C GLU A 131 13.55 -0.05 0.51
N ILE A 132 12.55 -0.84 0.89
CA ILE A 132 11.40 -1.10 0.04
C ILE A 132 10.50 0.13 -0.07
N TRP A 133 10.28 0.84 1.05
CA TRP A 133 9.53 2.09 1.03
C TRP A 133 10.19 3.16 0.18
N LEU A 134 11.52 3.33 0.29
CA LEU A 134 12.27 4.27 -0.54
C LEU A 134 12.19 3.92 -2.02
N ASP A 135 12.22 2.61 -2.34
CA ASP A 135 12.00 2.12 -3.70
C ASP A 135 10.58 2.41 -4.19
N ILE A 136 9.56 2.12 -3.37
CA ILE A 136 8.15 2.37 -3.71
C ILE A 136 7.92 3.86 -3.97
N ILE A 137 8.35 4.73 -3.07
CA ILE A 137 8.17 6.18 -3.20
C ILE A 137 8.94 6.73 -4.40
N GLY A 138 10.17 6.24 -4.63
CA GLY A 138 11.03 6.75 -5.68
C GLY A 138 10.71 6.25 -7.09
N LYS A 139 10.03 5.10 -7.24
CA LYS A 139 9.90 4.43 -8.53
C LYS A 139 8.48 3.99 -8.90
N PHE A 140 7.61 3.77 -7.91
CA PHE A 140 6.31 3.12 -8.16
C PHE A 140 5.11 4.03 -7.89
N ILE A 141 5.28 5.15 -7.18
CA ILE A 141 4.17 6.06 -6.90
C ILE A 141 4.08 7.12 -7.99
N PHE A 142 2.90 7.20 -8.62
CA PHE A 142 2.60 8.17 -9.66
C PHE A 142 1.32 8.94 -9.32
N HIS A 143 1.34 10.24 -9.58
CA HIS A 143 0.14 11.06 -9.56
C HIS A 143 -0.43 11.13 -10.99
N LEU A 144 -1.66 10.67 -11.15
CA LEU A 144 -2.42 10.80 -12.39
C LEU A 144 -3.45 11.91 -12.25
N SER A 145 -3.59 12.71 -13.32
CA SER A 145 -4.63 13.72 -13.45
C SER A 145 -5.20 13.64 -14.86
N GLU A 146 -6.44 13.19 -14.96
CA GLU A 146 -7.17 13.09 -16.23
C GLU A 146 -8.15 14.25 -16.34
N GLN A 147 -8.02 15.04 -17.40
CA GLN A 147 -8.95 16.11 -17.69
C GLN A 147 -10.32 15.52 -18.02
N GLN A 148 -11.36 16.08 -17.40
CA GLN A 148 -12.74 15.74 -17.69
C GLN A 148 -13.41 16.88 -18.47
N SER A 149 -14.50 16.58 -19.18
CA SER A 149 -15.26 17.63 -19.84
C SER A 149 -15.86 18.61 -18.82
N PRO A 150 -15.72 19.93 -19.04
CA PRO A 150 -16.35 20.91 -18.15
C PRO A 150 -17.85 20.63 -17.98
N PRO A 151 -18.41 20.87 -16.76
CA PRO A 151 -17.84 21.57 -15.62
C PRO A 151 -17.10 20.66 -14.61
N LEU A 152 -16.84 19.41 -14.93
CA LEU A 152 -16.24 18.47 -13.99
C LEU A 152 -14.76 18.78 -13.71
N PRO A 153 -14.32 18.70 -12.44
CA PRO A 153 -12.91 18.84 -12.09
C PRO A 153 -12.10 17.65 -12.64
N PRO A 154 -10.79 17.76 -12.80
CA PRO A 154 -9.94 16.65 -13.21
C PRO A 154 -10.10 15.44 -12.26
N LYS A 155 -10.15 14.24 -12.82
CA LYS A 155 -10.10 13.00 -12.04
C LYS A 155 -8.65 12.74 -11.64
N GLU A 156 -8.39 12.76 -10.33
CA GLU A 156 -7.05 12.58 -9.80
C GLU A 156 -6.94 11.28 -8.99
N ALA A 157 -5.79 10.62 -9.15
CA ALA A 157 -5.45 9.42 -8.39
C ALA A 157 -3.95 9.39 -8.08
N ILE A 158 -3.59 8.86 -6.93
CA ILE A 158 -2.24 8.38 -6.64
C ILE A 158 -2.24 6.89 -6.95
N ILE A 159 -1.34 6.47 -7.81
CA ILE A 159 -1.14 5.05 -8.12
C ILE A 159 -0.10 4.51 -7.16
N PHE A 160 -0.49 3.49 -6.41
CA PHE A 160 0.38 2.67 -5.59
C PHE A 160 0.47 1.28 -6.22
N PRO A 161 1.64 0.62 -6.27
CA PRO A 161 1.77 -0.67 -6.92
C PRO A 161 0.94 -1.73 -6.20
N ARG A 162 0.34 -2.65 -6.94
CA ARG A 162 -0.17 -3.91 -6.36
C ARG A 162 1.01 -4.82 -6.03
N TYR A 163 0.84 -5.74 -5.10
CA TYR A 163 1.91 -6.63 -4.66
C TYR A 163 2.62 -7.33 -5.84
N HIS A 164 1.88 -7.97 -6.73
CA HIS A 164 2.44 -8.68 -7.89
C HIS A 164 3.20 -7.78 -8.87
N GLN A 165 2.80 -6.50 -8.98
CA GLN A 165 3.51 -5.53 -9.82
C GLN A 165 4.86 -5.16 -9.21
N LEU A 166 4.86 -4.88 -7.90
CA LEU A 166 6.08 -4.59 -7.15
C LEU A 166 7.06 -5.76 -7.18
N GLU A 167 6.58 -6.98 -6.89
CA GLU A 167 7.37 -8.21 -6.90
C GLU A 167 8.00 -8.46 -8.28
N SER A 168 7.20 -8.49 -9.34
CA SER A 168 7.70 -8.74 -10.70
C SER A 168 8.78 -7.76 -11.15
N VAL A 169 8.61 -6.47 -10.90
CA VAL A 169 9.62 -5.46 -11.29
C VAL A 169 10.90 -5.62 -10.47
N ARG A 170 10.77 -5.95 -9.19
CA ARG A 170 11.94 -6.16 -8.32
C ARG A 170 12.71 -7.42 -8.70
N ASP A 171 12.01 -8.51 -8.96
CA ASP A 171 12.63 -9.79 -9.38
C ASP A 171 13.35 -9.66 -10.72
N LEU A 172 12.72 -9.02 -11.70
CA LEU A 172 13.34 -8.72 -12.98
C LEU A 172 14.59 -7.85 -12.81
N THR A 173 14.48 -6.79 -12.00
CA THR A 173 15.60 -5.87 -11.77
C THR A 173 16.76 -6.60 -11.07
N ALA A 174 16.47 -7.41 -10.08
CA ALA A 174 17.47 -8.19 -9.35
C ALA A 174 18.15 -9.22 -10.27
N ASN A 175 17.36 -9.97 -11.04
CA ASN A 175 17.89 -10.98 -11.96
C ASN A 175 18.74 -10.33 -13.07
N THR A 176 18.25 -9.25 -13.69
CA THR A 176 19.02 -8.54 -14.73
C THR A 176 20.35 -7.98 -14.21
N LYS A 177 20.38 -7.50 -12.97
CA LYS A 177 21.64 -7.08 -12.33
C LYS A 177 22.62 -8.22 -12.12
N GLN A 178 22.14 -9.44 -11.88
CA GLN A 178 22.95 -10.61 -11.63
C GLN A 178 23.45 -11.27 -12.93
N VAL A 179 22.57 -11.45 -13.93
CA VAL A 179 22.88 -12.20 -15.15
C VAL A 179 23.23 -11.32 -16.35
N GLY A 180 23.02 -10.01 -16.26
CA GLY A 180 23.22 -9.07 -17.36
C GLY A 180 22.04 -9.01 -18.32
N THR A 181 22.23 -8.35 -19.47
CA THR A 181 21.23 -8.21 -20.54
C THR A 181 21.24 -9.43 -21.47
N GLY A 182 20.14 -9.67 -22.19
CA GLY A 182 20.02 -10.75 -23.19
C GLY A 182 19.19 -11.95 -22.74
N THR A 183 18.71 -11.97 -21.50
CA THR A 183 17.77 -12.99 -21.04
C THR A 183 16.35 -12.59 -21.38
N ASN A 184 15.56 -13.54 -21.91
CA ASN A 184 14.13 -13.36 -22.14
C ASN A 184 13.33 -13.74 -20.89
N TYR A 185 12.36 -12.93 -20.52
CA TYR A 185 11.48 -13.17 -19.38
C TYR A 185 10.03 -13.28 -19.85
N LEU A 186 9.29 -14.22 -19.30
CA LEU A 186 7.84 -14.31 -19.44
C LEU A 186 7.18 -13.95 -18.12
N ILE A 187 6.32 -12.94 -18.15
CA ILE A 187 5.53 -12.51 -16.98
C ILE A 187 4.06 -12.77 -17.28
N GLU A 188 3.50 -13.72 -16.56
CA GLU A 188 2.10 -14.08 -16.67
C GLU A 188 1.30 -13.46 -15.51
N HIS A 189 0.42 -12.55 -15.83
CA HIS A 189 -0.57 -12.00 -14.89
C HIS A 189 -1.96 -12.10 -15.51
N SER A 190 -2.97 -12.26 -14.68
CA SER A 190 -4.37 -12.31 -15.11
C SER A 190 -4.81 -11.05 -15.86
N THR A 191 -5.84 -11.17 -16.67
CA THR A 191 -6.45 -10.02 -17.37
C THR A 191 -6.95 -8.99 -16.34
N GLY A 192 -6.71 -7.71 -16.58
CA GLY A 192 -7.11 -6.63 -15.68
C GLY A 192 -6.20 -6.43 -14.45
N SER A 193 -5.09 -7.19 -14.32
CA SER A 193 -4.14 -7.05 -13.21
C SER A 193 -3.31 -5.76 -13.24
N GLY A 194 -3.40 -4.97 -14.32
CA GLY A 194 -2.63 -3.73 -14.50
C GLY A 194 -1.21 -3.93 -15.01
N LYS A 195 -0.96 -4.98 -15.80
CA LYS A 195 0.37 -5.31 -16.40
C LYS A 195 1.09 -4.12 -17.03
N SER A 196 0.36 -3.27 -17.76
CA SER A 196 0.94 -2.09 -18.40
C SER A 196 1.66 -1.13 -17.45
N LYS A 197 1.22 -1.08 -16.17
CA LYS A 197 1.86 -0.26 -15.13
C LYS A 197 3.17 -0.86 -14.60
N SER A 198 3.41 -2.15 -14.86
CA SER A 198 4.67 -2.81 -14.49
C SER A 198 5.75 -2.63 -15.55
N ILE A 199 5.36 -2.18 -16.76
CA ILE A 199 6.26 -2.01 -17.91
C ILE A 199 6.74 -0.55 -18.02
N ALA A 200 5.94 0.39 -17.54
CA ALA A 200 6.23 1.82 -17.57
C ALA A 200 7.19 2.23 -16.45
#